data_8db785669b54701a387ce007117b4569
#
_entry.id   8db785669b54701a387ce007117b4569
#
_cell.length_a   1.000
_cell.length_b   1.000
_cell.length_c   1.000
_cell.angle_alpha   90.00
_cell.angle_beta   90.00
_cell.angle_gamma   90.00
#
_symmetry.space_group_name_H-M   'P 1'
#
loop_
_entity.id
_entity.type
_entity.pdbx_description
1 polymer ?
#
loop_
_entity_poly.entity_id
_entity_poly.type
_entity_poly.pdbx_seq_one_letter_code
_entity_poly.pdbx_strand_id
1 'polypeptide(L)'
;MANEKAKRDVIITGVREVDEKLGGGIPIGSLALIEGQSDAGKSVLCQHLAYGALSNADASVVYYTTENTVKSLIAQMDSLGLWTLDYFLTDRFRIYPLTLGGRMKKKDVDTEKPFRFLTEHFAKLPDSFRLLIVDSITLLVAHSNPMSVIDFFWACKYLCDRGRSIIVVAHSYAFEEEMLSRTRSLCDAHLSLRLEQVGDRLVKMMEVLKVRGADRPTGEVVSFEIEPRVGMRIIPLAKAKV
;
A
#
# COMPACT_ATOMS: atom_id res chain seq x y z
N MET A 1 37.19 12.11 -5.67
CA MET A 1 35.97 12.83 -5.27
C MET A 1 34.84 11.81 -5.23
N ALA A 2 34.48 11.33 -4.04
CA ALA A 2 33.38 10.44 -3.88
C ALA A 2 32.07 11.23 -4.16
N ASN A 3 31.33 10.78 -5.14
CA ASN A 3 30.04 11.33 -5.52
C ASN A 3 29.08 11.02 -4.34
N GLU A 4 28.81 12.00 -3.48
CA GLU A 4 27.74 11.94 -2.51
C GLU A 4 26.45 11.80 -3.32
N LYS A 5 26.00 10.55 -3.51
CA LYS A 5 24.66 10.28 -4.05
C LYS A 5 23.68 10.97 -3.10
N ALA A 6 23.03 12.02 -3.59
CA ALA A 6 21.93 12.65 -2.86
C ALA A 6 21.02 11.54 -2.34
N LYS A 7 20.85 11.46 -1.03
CA LYS A 7 19.98 10.48 -0.37
C LYS A 7 18.58 10.71 -0.93
N ARG A 8 18.08 9.75 -1.68
CA ARG A 8 16.72 9.86 -2.24
C ARG A 8 15.71 9.83 -1.10
N ASP A 9 14.74 10.70 -1.16
CA ASP A 9 13.62 10.66 -0.24
C ASP A 9 12.79 9.41 -0.52
N VAL A 10 12.61 8.57 0.50
CA VAL A 10 11.92 7.29 0.42
C VAL A 10 10.87 7.17 1.52
N ILE A 11 9.84 6.39 1.24
CA ILE A 11 8.86 5.93 2.23
C ILE A 11 9.37 4.62 2.80
N ILE A 12 9.58 4.57 4.10
CA ILE A 12 10.06 3.38 4.83
C ILE A 12 8.93 2.76 5.65
N THR A 13 9.05 1.51 5.97
CA THR A 13 8.12 0.81 6.89
C THR A 13 8.47 1.04 8.35
N GLY A 14 9.71 1.44 8.64
CA GLY A 14 10.28 1.48 9.99
C GLY A 14 10.75 0.11 10.50
N VAL A 15 10.57 -0.95 9.72
CA VAL A 15 11.10 -2.29 9.98
C VAL A 15 12.35 -2.44 9.11
N ARG A 16 13.52 -2.36 9.74
CA ARG A 16 14.81 -2.26 9.04
C ARG A 16 15.00 -3.35 7.99
N GLU A 17 14.69 -4.59 8.33
CA GLU A 17 14.89 -5.73 7.44
C GLU A 17 13.94 -5.67 6.22
N VAL A 18 12.72 -5.15 6.40
CA VAL A 18 11.78 -4.91 5.29
C VAL A 18 12.30 -3.79 4.40
N ASP A 19 12.74 -2.69 4.99
CA ASP A 19 13.26 -1.53 4.25
C ASP A 19 14.52 -1.90 3.44
N GLU A 20 15.41 -2.75 4.00
CA GLU A 20 16.55 -3.28 3.27
C GLU A 20 16.13 -4.10 2.04
N LYS A 21 15.06 -4.90 2.13
CA LYS A 21 14.52 -5.69 1.02
C LYS A 21 13.79 -4.83 -0.03
N LEU A 22 13.23 -3.70 0.40
CA LEU A 22 12.69 -2.67 -0.50
C LEU A 22 13.79 -1.85 -1.21
N GLY A 23 15.06 -2.18 -0.96
CA GLY A 23 16.18 -1.44 -1.53
C GLY A 23 16.40 -0.07 -0.88
N GLY A 24 15.96 0.09 0.36
CA GLY A 24 16.03 1.31 1.16
C GLY A 24 14.68 1.97 1.41
N GLY A 25 13.62 1.48 0.79
CA GLY A 25 12.24 1.99 0.86
C GLY A 25 11.65 2.26 -0.52
N ILE A 26 10.40 2.70 -0.55
CA ILE A 26 9.71 3.08 -1.79
C ILE A 26 10.04 4.54 -2.12
N PRO A 27 10.63 4.87 -3.28
CA PRO A 27 10.95 6.25 -3.64
C PRO A 27 9.71 7.15 -3.64
N ILE A 28 9.85 8.38 -3.15
CA ILE A 28 8.77 9.37 -3.23
C ILE A 28 8.44 9.66 -4.69
N GLY A 29 7.16 9.92 -4.99
CA GLY A 29 6.68 10.08 -6.36
C GLY A 29 6.40 8.75 -7.07
N SER A 30 6.38 7.63 -6.33
CA SER A 30 6.10 6.32 -6.91
C SER A 30 4.63 5.92 -6.79
N LEU A 31 4.13 5.24 -7.82
CA LEU A 31 2.91 4.46 -7.79
C LEU A 31 3.27 3.02 -7.40
N ALA A 32 2.79 2.56 -6.25
CA ALA A 32 3.03 1.21 -5.74
C ALA A 32 1.75 0.37 -5.75
N LEU A 33 1.87 -0.88 -6.20
CA LEU A 33 0.84 -1.91 -6.06
C LEU A 33 1.28 -2.93 -5.01
N ILE A 34 0.41 -3.15 -4.01
CA ILE A 34 0.53 -4.22 -3.03
C ILE A 34 -0.61 -5.19 -3.28
N GLU A 35 -0.28 -6.35 -3.81
CA GLU A 35 -1.28 -7.37 -4.11
C GLU A 35 -1.09 -8.64 -3.28
N GLY A 36 -2.07 -9.51 -3.29
CA GLY A 36 -1.93 -10.83 -2.68
C GLY A 36 -3.21 -11.37 -2.06
N GLN A 37 -3.05 -12.50 -1.37
CA GLN A 37 -4.14 -13.24 -0.74
C GLN A 37 -4.76 -12.47 0.44
N SER A 38 -5.99 -12.86 0.83
CA SER A 38 -6.56 -12.40 2.10
C SER A 38 -5.66 -12.83 3.27
N ASP A 39 -5.63 -12.02 4.32
CA ASP A 39 -4.86 -12.28 5.55
C ASP A 39 -3.33 -12.40 5.38
N ALA A 40 -2.80 -12.12 4.19
CA ALA A 40 -1.36 -12.14 3.92
C ALA A 40 -0.58 -10.95 4.52
N GLY A 41 -1.27 -9.99 5.17
CA GLY A 41 -0.62 -8.87 5.87
C GLY A 41 -0.51 -7.57 5.05
N LYS A 42 -1.21 -7.45 3.92
CA LYS A 42 -1.20 -6.25 3.05
C LYS A 42 -1.52 -4.97 3.81
N SER A 43 -2.63 -4.95 4.56
CA SER A 43 -3.05 -3.78 5.36
C SER A 43 -2.04 -3.42 6.45
N VAL A 44 -1.43 -4.42 7.09
CA VAL A 44 -0.39 -4.19 8.10
C VAL A 44 0.85 -3.53 7.46
N LEU A 45 1.28 -4.01 6.30
CA LEU A 45 2.37 -3.37 5.55
C LEU A 45 2.03 -1.91 5.19
N CYS A 46 0.79 -1.64 4.75
CA CYS A 46 0.34 -0.27 4.47
C CYS A 46 0.31 0.61 5.71
N GLN A 47 -0.09 0.07 6.86
CA GLN A 47 -0.08 0.79 8.13
C GLN A 47 1.36 1.13 8.56
N HIS A 48 2.31 0.23 8.38
CA HIS A 48 3.74 0.52 8.59
C HIS A 48 4.25 1.62 7.65
N LEU A 49 3.95 1.56 6.35
CA LEU A 49 4.34 2.59 5.39
C LEU A 49 3.71 3.95 5.71
N ALA A 50 2.44 3.97 6.14
CA ALA A 50 1.76 5.18 6.59
C ALA A 50 2.47 5.78 7.82
N TYR A 51 2.75 4.95 8.83
CA TYR A 51 3.44 5.39 10.04
C TYR A 51 4.86 5.85 9.77
N GLY A 52 5.59 5.12 8.92
CA GLY A 52 6.94 5.50 8.50
C GLY A 52 6.98 6.86 7.79
N ALA A 53 6.01 7.15 6.93
CA ALA A 53 5.90 8.46 6.28
C ALA A 53 5.56 9.59 7.27
N LEU A 54 4.65 9.34 8.22
CA LEU A 54 4.27 10.32 9.25
C LEU A 54 5.42 10.65 10.21
N SER A 55 6.20 9.63 10.60
CA SER A 55 7.23 9.75 11.65
C SER A 55 8.60 10.17 11.12
N ASN A 56 8.97 9.78 9.90
CA ASN A 56 10.33 9.97 9.38
C ASN A 56 10.44 10.95 8.22
N ALA A 57 9.39 11.10 7.40
CA ALA A 57 9.45 11.92 6.19
C ALA A 57 8.76 13.28 6.34
N ASP A 58 8.25 13.63 7.52
CA ASP A 58 7.42 14.83 7.78
C ASP A 58 6.30 15.03 6.74
N ALA A 59 5.81 13.93 6.18
CA ALA A 59 4.74 13.91 5.21
C ALA A 59 3.38 13.80 5.90
N SER A 60 2.36 14.43 5.32
CA SER A 60 0.98 14.12 5.69
C SER A 60 0.47 12.97 4.82
N VAL A 61 -0.35 12.12 5.43
CA VAL A 61 -0.84 10.87 4.84
C VAL A 61 -2.37 10.85 4.77
N VAL A 62 -2.90 10.40 3.65
CA VAL A 62 -4.33 10.07 3.52
C VAL A 62 -4.47 8.57 3.35
N TYR A 63 -5.32 7.97 4.17
CA TYR A 63 -5.62 6.54 4.14
C TYR A 63 -7.10 6.32 3.80
N TYR A 64 -7.35 5.76 2.64
CA TYR A 64 -8.68 5.31 2.24
C TYR A 64 -8.82 3.83 2.57
N THR A 65 -9.88 3.46 3.27
CA THR A 65 -10.12 2.08 3.68
C THR A 65 -11.52 1.62 3.31
N THR A 66 -11.65 0.39 2.79
CA THR A 66 -12.95 -0.23 2.51
C THR A 66 -13.43 -1.14 3.62
N GLU A 67 -12.56 -1.49 4.56
CA GLU A 67 -12.83 -2.50 5.59
C GLU A 67 -12.90 -1.93 7.01
N ASN A 68 -12.33 -0.74 7.22
CA ASN A 68 -12.21 -0.16 8.55
C ASN A 68 -13.01 1.14 8.71
N THR A 69 -13.47 1.39 9.93
CA THR A 69 -13.86 2.74 10.37
C THR A 69 -12.61 3.50 10.83
N VAL A 70 -12.72 4.83 10.98
CA VAL A 70 -11.63 5.64 11.55
C VAL A 70 -11.16 5.08 12.89
N LYS A 71 -12.11 4.79 13.78
CA LYS A 71 -11.82 4.26 15.13
C LYS A 71 -11.14 2.89 15.08
N SER A 72 -11.62 1.99 14.21
CA SER A 72 -11.04 0.63 14.12
C SER A 72 -9.64 0.65 13.52
N LEU A 73 -9.38 1.51 12.52
CA LEU A 73 -8.05 1.61 11.93
C LEU A 73 -7.02 2.17 12.93
N ILE A 74 -7.36 3.25 13.65
CA ILE A 74 -6.46 3.81 14.67
C ILE A 74 -6.20 2.77 15.76
N ALA A 75 -7.23 2.08 16.27
CA ALA A 75 -7.06 1.06 17.30
C ALA A 75 -6.22 -0.13 16.79
N GLN A 76 -6.36 -0.51 15.53
CA GLN A 76 -5.56 -1.57 14.90
C GLN A 76 -4.08 -1.15 14.80
N MET A 77 -3.81 0.07 14.34
CA MET A 77 -2.44 0.61 14.28
C MET A 77 -1.81 0.70 15.66
N ASP A 78 -2.57 1.15 16.66
CA ASP A 78 -2.12 1.23 18.06
C ASP A 78 -1.76 -0.16 18.61
N SER A 79 -2.57 -1.18 18.29
CA SER A 79 -2.29 -2.57 18.69
C SER A 79 -0.99 -3.14 18.11
N LEU A 80 -0.50 -2.57 17.01
CA LEU A 80 0.76 -2.90 16.34
C LEU A 80 1.95 -2.03 16.85
N GLY A 81 1.71 -1.11 17.78
CA GLY A 81 2.73 -0.17 18.24
C GLY A 81 2.94 1.03 17.31
N LEU A 82 2.02 1.27 16.38
CA LEU A 82 2.04 2.37 15.43
C LEU A 82 1.13 3.49 15.93
N TRP A 83 1.65 4.36 16.77
CA TRP A 83 0.86 5.41 17.44
C TRP A 83 0.58 6.58 16.49
N THR A 84 -0.63 6.62 15.94
CA THR A 84 -1.02 7.59 14.91
C THR A 84 -2.05 8.61 15.38
N LEU A 85 -2.54 8.52 16.61
CA LEU A 85 -3.60 9.40 17.13
C LEU A 85 -3.20 10.87 17.07
N ASP A 86 -1.97 11.23 17.46
CA ASP A 86 -1.50 12.62 17.46
C ASP A 86 -1.43 13.18 16.03
N TYR A 87 -1.01 12.38 15.05
CA TYR A 87 -1.03 12.77 13.64
C TYR A 87 -2.45 12.96 13.10
N PHE A 88 -3.40 12.13 13.56
CA PHE A 88 -4.81 12.28 13.22
C PHE A 88 -5.40 13.56 13.80
N LEU A 89 -5.15 13.86 15.06
CA LEU A 89 -5.64 15.07 15.74
C LEU A 89 -5.03 16.35 15.18
N THR A 90 -3.81 16.30 14.66
CA THR A 90 -3.11 17.44 14.06
C THR A 90 -3.32 17.56 12.53
N ASP A 91 -4.26 16.81 11.97
CA ASP A 91 -4.61 16.78 10.54
C ASP A 91 -3.45 16.38 9.60
N ARG A 92 -2.42 15.73 10.13
CA ARG A 92 -1.35 15.13 9.34
C ARG A 92 -1.70 13.73 8.84
N PHE A 93 -2.64 13.06 9.48
CA PHE A 93 -3.17 11.75 9.09
C PHE A 93 -4.68 11.84 8.90
N ARG A 94 -5.16 11.71 7.66
CA ARG A 94 -6.59 11.66 7.35
C ARG A 94 -7.01 10.25 6.98
N ILE A 95 -8.14 9.81 7.50
CA ILE A 95 -8.71 8.49 7.24
C ILE A 95 -10.09 8.67 6.64
N TYR A 96 -10.30 8.08 5.46
CA TYR A 96 -11.59 8.09 4.75
C TYR A 96 -12.11 6.68 4.56
N PRO A 97 -13.11 6.26 5.35
CA PRO A 97 -13.84 5.01 5.08
C PRO A 97 -14.59 5.12 3.75
N LEU A 98 -14.32 4.19 2.83
CA LEU A 98 -14.99 4.08 1.55
C LEU A 98 -16.17 3.10 1.68
N THR A 99 -17.38 3.62 1.74
CA THR A 99 -18.59 2.79 1.70
C THR A 99 -19.22 2.89 0.33
N LEU A 100 -19.26 1.80 -0.41
CA LEU A 100 -20.11 1.71 -1.60
C LEU A 100 -21.56 1.68 -1.12
N GLY A 101 -22.27 2.78 -1.26
CA GLY A 101 -23.53 3.15 -0.64
C GLY A 101 -24.54 2.01 -0.47
N GLY A 102 -24.99 1.81 0.76
CA GLY A 102 -25.87 0.73 1.22
C GLY A 102 -27.32 0.79 0.75
N ARG A 103 -27.68 1.55 -0.29
CA ARG A 103 -29.03 1.65 -0.87
C ARG A 103 -29.09 1.84 -2.40
N MET A 104 -27.98 1.70 -3.12
CA MET A 104 -28.04 1.77 -4.58
C MET A 104 -28.65 0.48 -5.15
N LYS A 105 -29.80 0.59 -5.80
CA LYS A 105 -30.37 -0.53 -6.58
C LYS A 105 -29.38 -0.89 -7.68
N LYS A 106 -29.14 -2.19 -7.92
CA LYS A 106 -28.20 -2.73 -8.93
C LYS A 106 -28.31 -2.11 -10.33
N LYS A 107 -29.40 -1.41 -10.65
CA LYS A 107 -29.65 -0.76 -11.94
C LYS A 107 -29.05 0.63 -12.12
N ASP A 108 -28.63 1.30 -11.02
CA ASP A 108 -28.17 2.70 -11.04
C ASP A 108 -26.69 2.84 -10.67
N VAL A 109 -25.92 1.75 -10.64
CA VAL A 109 -24.49 1.79 -10.34
C VAL A 109 -23.76 2.23 -11.61
N ASP A 110 -23.42 3.50 -11.67
CA ASP A 110 -22.48 4.03 -12.65
C ASP A 110 -21.10 3.45 -12.32
N THR A 111 -20.66 2.50 -13.12
CA THR A 111 -19.43 1.72 -12.92
C THR A 111 -18.14 2.54 -13.03
N GLU A 112 -18.22 3.78 -13.48
CA GLU A 112 -17.08 4.72 -13.58
C GLU A 112 -16.93 5.60 -12.34
N LYS A 113 -18.03 5.84 -11.62
CA LYS A 113 -18.09 6.79 -10.49
C LYS A 113 -17.08 6.51 -9.37
N PRO A 114 -16.86 5.27 -8.89
CA PRO A 114 -16.01 5.04 -7.72
C PRO A 114 -14.57 5.51 -7.94
N PHE A 115 -13.95 5.15 -9.06
CA PHE A 115 -12.57 5.52 -9.36
C PHE A 115 -12.44 7.00 -9.71
N ARG A 116 -13.39 7.55 -10.46
CA ARG A 116 -13.43 8.97 -10.78
C ARG A 116 -13.56 9.83 -9.52
N PHE A 117 -14.42 9.45 -8.58
CA PHE A 117 -14.53 10.14 -7.30
C PHE A 117 -13.20 10.16 -6.54
N LEU A 118 -12.49 9.02 -6.48
CA LEU A 118 -11.18 8.95 -5.82
C LEU A 118 -10.16 9.88 -6.48
N THR A 119 -10.02 9.82 -7.79
CA THR A 119 -9.04 10.65 -8.52
C THR A 119 -9.34 12.14 -8.43
N GLU A 120 -10.61 12.53 -8.49
CA GLU A 120 -11.03 13.93 -8.26
C GLU A 120 -10.73 14.38 -6.82
N HIS A 121 -10.92 13.50 -5.84
CA HIS A 121 -10.60 13.82 -4.45
C HIS A 121 -9.09 13.92 -4.24
N PHE A 122 -8.29 13.01 -4.80
CA PHE A 122 -6.84 13.07 -4.75
C PHE A 122 -6.30 14.40 -5.30
N ALA A 123 -6.85 14.85 -6.42
CA ALA A 123 -6.44 16.12 -7.05
C ALA A 123 -6.76 17.36 -6.20
N LYS A 124 -7.77 17.29 -5.33
CA LYS A 124 -8.20 18.41 -4.46
C LYS A 124 -7.49 18.44 -3.11
N LEU A 125 -6.74 17.38 -2.76
CA LEU A 125 -6.00 17.36 -1.49
C LEU A 125 -4.87 18.41 -1.50
N PRO A 126 -4.59 19.06 -0.36
CA PRO A 126 -3.41 19.94 -0.22
C PRO A 126 -2.11 19.20 -0.57
N ASP A 127 -1.12 19.90 -1.08
CA ASP A 127 0.17 19.33 -1.50
C ASP A 127 1.01 18.77 -0.35
N SER A 128 0.68 19.15 0.90
CA SER A 128 1.27 18.56 2.11
C SER A 128 0.98 17.07 2.25
N PHE A 129 -0.15 16.58 1.69
CA PHE A 129 -0.48 15.16 1.67
C PHE A 129 0.28 14.45 0.55
N ARG A 130 1.49 14.02 0.86
CA ARG A 130 2.40 13.40 -0.11
C ARG A 130 2.20 11.91 -0.29
N LEU A 131 1.63 11.22 0.70
CA LEU A 131 1.32 9.79 0.60
C LEU A 131 -0.18 9.55 0.65
N LEU A 132 -0.70 8.90 -0.38
CA LEU A 132 -2.08 8.43 -0.47
C LEU A 132 -2.08 6.90 -0.48
N ILE A 133 -2.87 6.28 0.40
CA ILE A 133 -3.01 4.82 0.48
C ILE A 133 -4.48 4.46 0.23
N VAL A 134 -4.73 3.50 -0.65
CA VAL A 134 -6.07 2.95 -0.91
C VAL A 134 -6.07 1.46 -0.55
N ASP A 135 -6.64 1.14 0.60
CA ASP A 135 -6.70 -0.22 1.17
C ASP A 135 -8.16 -0.66 1.43
N SER A 136 -8.75 -1.36 0.48
CA SER A 136 -8.27 -1.82 -0.83
C SER A 136 -9.19 -1.35 -1.98
N ILE A 137 -8.71 -1.47 -3.21
CA ILE A 137 -9.56 -1.22 -4.40
C ILE A 137 -10.36 -2.45 -4.82
N THR A 138 -10.20 -3.59 -4.17
CA THR A 138 -10.82 -4.88 -4.54
C THR A 138 -12.31 -4.75 -4.80
N LEU A 139 -13.03 -4.11 -3.88
CA LEU A 139 -14.47 -3.92 -4.00
C LEU A 139 -14.84 -2.93 -5.12
N LEU A 140 -14.00 -1.92 -5.35
CA LEU A 140 -14.17 -0.95 -6.43
C LEU A 140 -13.99 -1.62 -7.80
N VAL A 141 -12.97 -2.47 -7.95
CA VAL A 141 -12.73 -3.25 -9.17
C VAL A 141 -13.91 -4.15 -9.51
N ALA A 142 -14.45 -4.86 -8.52
CA ALA A 142 -15.59 -5.76 -8.71
C ALA A 142 -16.86 -5.06 -9.22
N HIS A 143 -16.95 -3.74 -9.06
CA HIS A 143 -18.10 -2.92 -9.47
C HIS A 143 -17.78 -1.93 -10.59
N SER A 144 -16.61 -2.04 -11.24
CA SER A 144 -16.16 -1.13 -12.29
C SER A 144 -15.90 -1.87 -13.60
N ASN A 145 -15.92 -1.14 -14.71
CA ASN A 145 -15.47 -1.70 -15.98
C ASN A 145 -13.93 -1.73 -16.05
N PRO A 146 -13.33 -2.62 -16.87
CA PRO A 146 -11.87 -2.76 -16.97
C PRO A 146 -11.15 -1.46 -17.36
N MET A 147 -11.75 -0.65 -18.23
CA MET A 147 -11.13 0.61 -18.67
C MET A 147 -11.03 1.62 -17.54
N SER A 148 -12.08 1.76 -16.70
CA SER A 148 -12.05 2.65 -15.54
C SER A 148 -10.94 2.30 -14.53
N VAL A 149 -10.60 1.02 -14.41
CA VAL A 149 -9.48 0.56 -13.57
C VAL A 149 -8.16 1.06 -14.15
N ILE A 150 -7.93 0.88 -15.45
CA ILE A 150 -6.72 1.34 -16.12
C ILE A 150 -6.59 2.87 -16.06
N ASP A 151 -7.69 3.59 -16.32
CA ASP A 151 -7.73 5.06 -16.23
C ASP A 151 -7.40 5.56 -14.83
N PHE A 152 -7.87 4.86 -13.79
CA PHE A 152 -7.49 5.14 -12.40
C PHE A 152 -5.98 5.02 -12.17
N PHE A 153 -5.34 3.94 -12.64
CA PHE A 153 -3.90 3.77 -12.49
C PHE A 153 -3.11 4.82 -13.27
N TRP A 154 -3.56 5.22 -14.47
CA TRP A 154 -2.98 6.33 -15.23
C TRP A 154 -3.12 7.66 -14.50
N ALA A 155 -4.29 7.96 -13.94
CA ALA A 155 -4.50 9.16 -13.14
C ALA A 155 -3.62 9.19 -11.89
N CYS A 156 -3.48 8.04 -11.20
CA CYS A 156 -2.54 7.90 -10.08
C CYS A 156 -1.09 8.15 -10.53
N LYS A 157 -0.67 7.60 -11.66
CA LYS A 157 0.68 7.81 -12.21
C LYS A 157 0.93 9.30 -12.51
N TYR A 158 -0.03 9.98 -13.12
CA TYR A 158 0.05 11.41 -13.38
C TYR A 158 0.23 12.23 -12.08
N LEU A 159 -0.47 11.86 -11.00
CA LEU A 159 -0.32 12.52 -9.69
C LEU A 159 1.05 12.20 -9.05
N CYS A 160 1.59 10.99 -9.27
CA CYS A 160 2.92 10.63 -8.81
C CYS A 160 4.01 11.47 -9.50
N ASP A 161 3.90 11.71 -10.80
CA ASP A 161 4.81 12.58 -11.56
C ASP A 161 4.77 14.04 -11.06
N ARG A 162 3.74 14.42 -10.29
CA ARG A 162 3.60 15.73 -9.64
C ARG A 162 4.02 15.73 -8.16
N GLY A 163 4.72 14.69 -7.72
CA GLY A 163 5.35 14.60 -6.40
C GLY A 163 4.52 13.91 -5.32
N ARG A 164 3.36 13.31 -5.65
CA ARG A 164 2.62 12.45 -4.72
C ARG A 164 3.12 11.02 -4.81
N SER A 165 3.02 10.30 -3.71
CA SER A 165 3.21 8.84 -3.70
C SER A 165 1.87 8.19 -3.47
N ILE A 166 1.55 7.16 -4.25
CA ILE A 166 0.25 6.48 -4.15
C ILE A 166 0.49 4.99 -4.00
N ILE A 167 -0.07 4.41 -2.93
CA ILE A 167 -0.05 2.98 -2.67
C ILE A 167 -1.46 2.43 -2.87
N VAL A 168 -1.59 1.47 -3.76
CA VAL A 168 -2.86 0.81 -4.08
C VAL A 168 -2.77 -0.63 -3.61
N VAL A 169 -3.74 -1.05 -2.79
CA VAL A 169 -3.85 -2.42 -2.31
C VAL A 169 -4.96 -3.14 -3.05
N ALA A 170 -4.69 -4.38 -3.45
CA ALA A 170 -5.69 -5.22 -4.08
C ALA A 170 -5.52 -6.70 -3.71
N HIS A 171 -6.62 -7.44 -3.72
CA HIS A 171 -6.56 -8.90 -3.73
C HIS A 171 -6.28 -9.38 -5.15
N SER A 172 -5.37 -10.33 -5.34
CA SER A 172 -5.00 -10.81 -6.66
C SER A 172 -6.19 -11.37 -7.45
N TYR A 173 -7.16 -11.97 -6.76
CA TYR A 173 -8.38 -12.51 -7.38
C TYR A 173 -9.37 -11.45 -7.89
N ALA A 174 -9.17 -10.16 -7.57
CA ALA A 174 -10.07 -9.09 -7.99
C ALA A 174 -9.90 -8.73 -9.47
N PHE A 175 -8.82 -9.17 -10.08
CA PHE A 175 -8.47 -8.85 -11.46
C PHE A 175 -8.44 -10.09 -12.34
N GLU A 176 -8.83 -9.92 -13.60
CA GLU A 176 -8.43 -10.84 -14.65
C GLU A 176 -6.91 -10.71 -14.89
N GLU A 177 -6.23 -11.81 -15.24
CA GLU A 177 -4.77 -11.86 -15.35
C GLU A 177 -4.20 -10.82 -16.33
N GLU A 178 -4.87 -10.57 -17.43
CA GLU A 178 -4.46 -9.56 -18.41
C GLU A 178 -4.53 -8.15 -17.80
N MET A 179 -5.60 -7.81 -17.07
CA MET A 179 -5.74 -6.51 -16.41
C MET A 179 -4.69 -6.35 -15.30
N LEU A 180 -4.46 -7.40 -14.53
CA LEU A 180 -3.44 -7.40 -13.48
C LEU A 180 -2.04 -7.17 -14.07
N SER A 181 -1.72 -7.82 -15.18
CA SER A 181 -0.45 -7.61 -15.88
C SER A 181 -0.28 -6.17 -16.37
N ARG A 182 -1.34 -5.57 -16.90
CA ARG A 182 -1.34 -4.16 -17.33
C ARG A 182 -1.14 -3.21 -16.14
N THR A 183 -1.86 -3.40 -15.03
CA THR A 183 -1.71 -2.57 -13.84
C THR A 183 -0.33 -2.68 -13.20
N ARG A 184 0.23 -3.89 -13.12
CA ARG A 184 1.62 -4.14 -12.65
C ARG A 184 2.64 -3.40 -13.50
N SER A 185 2.43 -3.28 -14.81
CA SER A 185 3.37 -2.58 -15.71
C SER A 185 3.40 -1.07 -15.47
N LEU A 186 2.26 -0.47 -15.10
CA LEU A 186 2.13 0.97 -14.81
C LEU A 186 2.80 1.37 -13.47
N CYS A 187 2.84 0.46 -12.51
CA CYS A 187 3.38 0.73 -11.19
C CYS A 187 4.92 0.83 -11.19
N ASP A 188 5.46 1.68 -10.32
CA ASP A 188 6.90 1.82 -10.09
C ASP A 188 7.39 0.80 -9.05
N ALA A 189 6.55 0.47 -8.06
CA ALA A 189 6.81 -0.59 -7.10
C ALA A 189 5.70 -1.64 -7.17
N HIS A 190 6.08 -2.90 -7.00
CA HIS A 190 5.15 -4.03 -6.98
C HIS A 190 5.58 -5.04 -5.93
N LEU A 191 4.72 -5.23 -4.95
CA LEU A 191 4.90 -6.16 -3.83
C LEU A 191 3.79 -7.20 -3.88
N SER A 192 4.13 -8.46 -3.74
CA SER A 192 3.17 -9.56 -3.67
C SER A 192 3.24 -10.24 -2.31
N LEU A 193 2.08 -10.38 -1.65
CA LEU A 193 1.97 -11.02 -0.35
C LEU A 193 1.14 -12.30 -0.45
N ARG A 194 1.66 -13.37 0.13
CA ARG A 194 0.98 -14.67 0.15
C ARG A 194 1.14 -15.36 1.49
N LEU A 195 0.31 -16.36 1.70
CA LEU A 195 0.45 -17.32 2.80
C LEU A 195 1.10 -18.58 2.24
N GLU A 196 2.08 -19.11 2.96
CA GLU A 196 2.80 -20.32 2.58
C GLU A 196 2.87 -21.27 3.78
N GLN A 197 2.59 -22.54 3.55
CA GLN A 197 2.72 -23.53 4.60
C GLN A 197 4.16 -24.01 4.67
N VAL A 198 4.79 -23.82 5.84
CA VAL A 198 6.15 -24.26 6.13
C VAL A 198 6.09 -25.23 7.31
N GLY A 199 6.15 -26.52 7.04
CA GLY A 199 5.87 -27.56 8.04
C GLY A 199 4.43 -27.44 8.53
N ASP A 200 4.26 -27.33 9.85
CA ASP A 200 2.94 -27.21 10.50
C ASP A 200 2.50 -25.76 10.71
N ARG A 201 3.25 -24.78 10.18
CA ARG A 201 2.96 -23.36 10.36
C ARG A 201 2.57 -22.68 9.05
N LEU A 202 1.61 -21.77 9.15
CA LEU A 202 1.24 -20.85 8.07
C LEU A 202 2.04 -19.56 8.23
N VAL A 203 2.92 -19.28 7.28
CA VAL A 203 3.85 -18.15 7.31
C VAL A 203 3.44 -17.13 6.26
N LYS A 204 3.51 -15.86 6.63
CA LYS A 204 3.29 -14.75 5.68
C LYS A 204 4.58 -14.50 4.91
N MET A 205 4.45 -14.43 3.58
CA MET A 205 5.55 -14.17 2.67
C MET A 205 5.30 -12.87 1.92
N MET A 206 6.31 -12.05 1.82
CA MET A 206 6.32 -10.87 0.95
C MET A 206 7.42 -11.02 -0.08
N GLU A 207 7.08 -10.83 -1.34
CA GLU A 207 7.99 -10.82 -2.47
C GLU A 207 8.07 -9.40 -3.05
N VAL A 208 9.26 -8.86 -3.15
CA VAL A 208 9.53 -7.55 -3.73
C VAL A 208 9.84 -7.74 -5.21
N LEU A 209 8.81 -7.70 -6.05
CA LEU A 209 8.93 -7.98 -7.48
C LEU A 209 9.57 -6.83 -8.27
N LYS A 210 9.32 -5.59 -7.83
CA LYS A 210 9.83 -4.40 -8.49
C LYS A 210 9.85 -3.21 -7.54
N VAL A 211 10.94 -2.44 -7.53
CA VAL A 211 11.00 -1.08 -6.99
C VAL A 211 11.91 -0.27 -7.92
N ARG A 212 11.32 0.55 -8.80
CA ARG A 212 12.06 1.41 -9.72
C ARG A 212 12.77 2.51 -8.94
N GLY A 213 14.04 2.68 -9.19
CA GLY A 213 14.85 3.69 -8.51
C GLY A 213 15.30 3.30 -7.10
N ALA A 214 15.17 2.03 -6.70
CA ALA A 214 15.76 1.52 -5.46
C ALA A 214 17.29 1.68 -5.47
N ASP A 215 17.88 1.92 -4.31
CA ASP A 215 19.33 2.08 -4.17
C ASP A 215 20.08 0.73 -4.17
N ARG A 216 19.36 -0.38 -3.97
CA ARG A 216 19.90 -1.75 -3.91
C ARG A 216 19.05 -2.69 -4.77
N PRO A 217 19.60 -3.84 -5.19
CA PRO A 217 18.83 -4.86 -5.88
C PRO A 217 17.63 -5.29 -5.05
N THR A 218 16.50 -5.46 -5.72
CA THR A 218 15.26 -6.03 -5.18
C THR A 218 15.01 -7.41 -5.80
N GLY A 219 13.97 -8.11 -5.38
CA GLY A 219 13.65 -9.45 -5.89
C GLY A 219 13.83 -10.55 -4.83
N GLU A 220 13.91 -10.15 -3.57
CA GLU A 220 14.00 -11.08 -2.46
C GLU A 220 12.64 -11.40 -1.85
N VAL A 221 12.52 -12.61 -1.32
CA VAL A 221 11.36 -13.07 -0.56
C VAL A 221 11.64 -12.91 0.93
N VAL A 222 10.69 -12.33 1.64
CA VAL A 222 10.76 -12.10 3.08
C VAL A 222 9.62 -12.84 3.77
N SER A 223 9.94 -13.63 4.78
CA SER A 223 8.95 -14.22 5.67
C SER A 223 8.80 -13.41 6.95
N PHE A 224 7.57 -13.23 7.38
CA PHE A 224 7.28 -12.40 8.53
C PHE A 224 6.05 -12.89 9.30
N GLU A 225 5.98 -12.49 10.55
CA GLU A 225 4.82 -12.62 11.43
C GLU A 225 4.33 -11.23 11.84
N ILE A 226 3.09 -11.16 12.30
CA ILE A 226 2.49 -9.95 12.85
C ILE A 226 2.37 -10.16 14.36
N GLU A 227 3.10 -9.36 15.12
CA GLU A 227 3.11 -9.45 16.58
C GLU A 227 2.45 -8.22 17.21
N PRO A 228 1.63 -8.41 18.24
CA PRO A 228 1.08 -7.31 19.03
C PRO A 228 2.19 -6.39 19.54
N ARG A 229 1.99 -5.07 19.45
CA ARG A 229 2.89 -4.00 19.88
C ARG A 229 4.24 -3.90 19.13
N VAL A 230 4.51 -4.79 18.23
CA VAL A 230 5.74 -4.81 17.39
C VAL A 230 5.42 -4.57 15.93
N GLY A 231 4.25 -5.04 15.48
CA GLY A 231 3.87 -5.01 14.08
C GLY A 231 4.51 -6.15 13.27
N MET A 232 5.11 -5.82 12.13
CA MET A 232 5.80 -6.81 11.30
C MET A 232 7.14 -7.21 11.91
N ARG A 233 7.34 -8.50 12.09
CA ARG A 233 8.63 -9.08 12.49
C ARG A 233 9.10 -10.09 11.46
N ILE A 234 10.31 -9.92 10.98
CA ILE A 234 10.93 -10.85 10.02
C ILE A 234 11.34 -12.14 10.74
N ILE A 235 11.00 -13.25 10.12
CA ILE A 235 11.41 -14.59 10.56
C ILE A 235 12.35 -15.19 9.50
N PRO A 236 13.56 -15.65 9.88
CA PRO A 236 14.40 -16.35 8.95
C PRO A 236 13.75 -17.70 8.63
N LEU A 237 13.51 -17.96 7.34
CA LEU A 237 13.19 -19.31 6.89
C LEU A 237 14.47 -20.14 7.10
N ALA A 238 14.44 -21.07 8.05
CA ALA A 238 15.45 -22.10 8.10
C ALA A 238 15.43 -22.79 6.73
N LYS A 239 16.55 -22.72 5.99
CA LYS A 239 16.69 -23.49 4.75
C LYS A 239 16.43 -24.93 5.11
N ALA A 240 15.27 -25.45 4.76
CA ALA A 240 15.03 -26.89 4.83
C ALA A 240 16.11 -27.50 3.95
N LYS A 241 17.04 -28.22 4.58
CA LYS A 241 17.96 -29.06 3.83
C LYS A 241 17.09 -30.12 3.16
N VAL A 242 17.02 -30.05 1.82
CA VAL A 242 16.57 -31.15 0.97
C VAL A 242 17.57 -32.27 1.07
#